data_2ea78e79d82c93044a32e058b9616d6d
#
_entry.id   2ea78e79d82c93044a32e058b9616d6d
#
_cell.length_a   1.000
_cell.length_b   1.000
_cell.length_c   1.000
_cell.angle_alpha   90.00
_cell.angle_beta   90.00
_cell.angle_gamma   90.00
#
_symmetry.space_group_name_H-M   'P 1'
#
loop_
_entity.id
_entity.type
_entity.pdbx_description
1 polymer ?
#
loop_
_entity_poly.entity_id
_entity_poly.type
_entity_poly.pdbx_seq_one_letter_code
_entity_poly.pdbx_strand_id
1 'polypeptide(L)' 'MRFYQAVFMNETIGFFASEKKAMEKIFAMARDYWGETWTEEAIEEWIENFKDEPYDELNDTWIEEDKIDMDMSLEGC' A
#
# COMPACT_ATOMS: atom_id res chain seq x y z
N MET A 1 19.19 -0.10 -1.21
CA MET A 1 18.09 0.80 -0.79
C MET A 1 16.75 0.10 -0.98
N ARG A 2 15.87 0.27 -0.01
CA ARG A 2 14.52 -0.31 -0.07
C ARG A 2 13.49 0.78 -0.20
N PHE A 3 12.46 0.51 -0.95
CA PHE A 3 11.27 1.37 -0.98
C PHE A 3 10.03 0.50 -1.08
N TYR A 4 8.90 1.11 -0.79
CA TYR A 4 7.63 0.41 -0.72
C TYR A 4 6.65 1.05 -1.68
N GLN A 5 6.11 0.24 -2.57
CA GLN A 5 5.10 0.68 -3.52
C GLN A 5 3.73 0.45 -2.92
N ALA A 6 2.95 1.49 -2.83
CA ALA A 6 1.57 1.38 -2.38
C ALA A 6 0.65 1.30 -3.58
N VAL A 7 -0.20 0.27 -3.60
CA VAL A 7 -1.19 0.06 -4.65
C VAL A 7 -2.56 0.08 -4.00
N PHE A 8 -3.45 0.91 -4.50
CA PHE A 8 -4.81 1.03 -4.00
C PHE A 8 -5.78 0.94 -5.16
N MET A 9 -6.72 -0.01 -5.05
CA MET A 9 -7.71 -0.24 -6.10
C MET A 9 -7.05 -0.47 -7.46
N ASN A 10 -5.98 -1.27 -7.44
CA ASN A 10 -5.20 -1.63 -8.63
C ASN A 10 -4.44 -0.48 -9.27
N GLU A 11 -4.26 0.62 -8.56
CA GLU A 11 -3.46 1.76 -9.03
C GLU A 11 -2.30 2.03 -8.09
N THR A 12 -1.13 2.27 -8.64
CA THR A 12 0.01 2.68 -7.83
C THR A 12 -0.20 4.12 -7.37
N ILE A 13 -0.26 4.33 -6.06
CA ILE A 13 -0.49 5.65 -5.49
C ILE A 13 0.77 6.33 -4.99
N GLY A 14 1.87 5.60 -4.96
CA GLY A 14 3.14 6.19 -4.61
C GLY A 14 4.19 5.20 -4.18
N PHE A 15 5.38 5.72 -3.98
CA PHE A 15 6.54 4.98 -3.49
C PHE A 15 7.03 5.65 -2.22
N PHE A 16 7.33 4.87 -1.21
CA PHE A 16 7.62 5.39 0.12
C PHE A 16 8.88 4.75 0.70
N ALA A 17 9.55 5.48 1.56
CA ALA A 17 10.77 5.01 2.19
C ALA A 17 10.51 3.97 3.28
N SER A 18 9.29 3.87 3.78
CA SER A 18 8.94 2.90 4.80
C SER A 18 7.55 2.32 4.55
N GLU A 19 7.35 1.09 5.03
CA GLU A 19 6.04 0.45 4.95
C GLU A 19 4.98 1.25 5.70
N LYS A 20 5.36 1.81 6.84
CA LYS A 20 4.45 2.62 7.64
C LYS A 20 3.90 3.81 6.85
N LYS A 21 4.77 4.50 6.12
CA LYS A 21 4.33 5.64 5.31
C LYS A 21 3.43 5.20 4.16
N ALA A 22 3.73 4.06 3.56
CA ALA A 22 2.89 3.49 2.52
C ALA A 22 1.51 3.16 3.08
N MET A 23 1.44 2.54 4.26
CA MET A 23 0.19 2.23 4.93
C MET A 23 -0.62 3.49 5.23
N GLU A 24 0.03 4.52 5.76
CA GLU A 24 -0.64 5.78 6.06
C GLU A 24 -1.31 6.38 4.84
N LYS A 25 -0.63 6.30 3.70
CA LYS A 25 -1.21 6.80 2.44
C LYS A 25 -2.41 5.98 2.01
N ILE A 26 -2.29 4.65 2.09
CA ILE A 26 -3.40 3.76 1.74
C ILE A 26 -4.60 4.01 2.65
N PHE A 27 -4.36 4.18 3.95
CA PHE A 27 -5.46 4.43 4.89
C PHE A 27 -6.15 5.76 4.63
N ALA A 28 -5.40 6.79 4.28
CA ALA A 28 -5.97 8.07 3.91
C ALA A 28 -6.84 7.94 2.65
N MET A 29 -6.35 7.20 1.66
CA MET A 29 -7.10 6.94 0.44
C MET A 29 -8.36 6.15 0.71
N ALA A 30 -8.26 5.14 1.58
CA ALA A 30 -9.41 4.32 1.95
C ALA A 30 -10.51 5.14 2.61
N ARG A 31 -10.14 6.02 3.52
CA ARG A 31 -11.11 6.90 4.18
C ARG A 31 -11.76 7.86 3.21
N ASP A 32 -11.00 8.33 2.24
CA ASP A 32 -11.52 9.26 1.25
C ASP A 32 -12.44 8.56 0.25
N TYR A 33 -12.01 7.42 -0.28
CA TYR A 33 -12.77 6.70 -1.30
C TYR A 33 -13.98 5.96 -0.75
N TRP A 34 -13.83 5.33 0.40
CA TRP A 34 -14.89 4.48 0.97
C TRP A 34 -15.71 5.18 2.04
N GLY A 35 -15.37 6.41 2.36
CA GLY A 35 -16.05 7.15 3.42
C GLY A 35 -17.54 7.35 3.17
N GLU A 36 -17.96 7.36 1.93
CA GLU A 36 -19.37 7.53 1.58
C GLU A 36 -20.14 6.23 1.46
N THR A 37 -19.43 5.13 1.16
CA THR A 37 -20.08 3.83 0.90
C THR A 37 -19.93 2.83 2.05
N TRP A 38 -18.86 2.96 2.82
CA TRP A 38 -18.59 2.09 3.95
C TRP A 38 -18.87 2.82 5.25
N THR A 39 -19.25 2.07 6.28
CA THR A 39 -19.34 2.66 7.61
C THR A 39 -17.93 2.93 8.13
N GLU A 40 -17.82 3.86 9.06
CA GLU A 40 -16.54 4.16 9.71
C GLU A 40 -15.96 2.92 10.38
N GLU A 41 -16.83 2.14 11.02
CA GLU A 41 -16.41 0.89 11.67
C GLU A 41 -15.83 -0.11 10.69
N ALA A 42 -16.44 -0.23 9.51
CA ALA A 42 -15.98 -1.16 8.48
C ALA A 42 -14.59 -0.74 7.97
N ILE A 43 -14.37 0.54 7.79
CA ILE A 43 -13.07 1.06 7.36
C ILE A 43 -12.02 0.81 8.43
N GLU A 44 -12.33 1.07 9.69
CA GLU A 44 -11.40 0.85 10.80
C GLU A 44 -11.02 -0.63 10.92
N GLU A 45 -11.99 -1.52 10.76
CA GLU A 45 -11.74 -2.95 10.78
C GLU A 45 -10.84 -3.35 9.61
N TRP A 46 -11.10 -2.83 8.42
CA TRP A 46 -10.26 -3.09 7.27
C TRP A 46 -8.82 -2.61 7.50
N ILE A 47 -8.66 -1.43 8.09
CA ILE A 47 -7.35 -0.87 8.41
C ILE A 47 -6.59 -1.77 9.37
N GLU A 48 -7.25 -2.24 10.42
CA GLU A 48 -6.60 -3.12 11.41
C GLU A 48 -6.14 -4.43 10.77
N ASN A 49 -6.98 -5.00 9.91
CA ASN A 49 -6.62 -6.23 9.19
C ASN A 49 -5.46 -5.99 8.22
N PHE A 50 -5.46 -4.84 7.55
CA PHE A 50 -4.42 -4.49 6.61
C PHE A 50 -3.07 -4.27 7.30
N LYS A 51 -3.06 -3.73 8.51
CA LYS A 51 -1.82 -3.57 9.28
C LYS A 51 -1.18 -4.92 9.58
N ASP A 52 -2.00 -5.92 9.80
CA ASP A 52 -1.52 -7.27 10.12
C ASP A 52 -1.00 -7.96 8.86
N GLU A 53 -1.71 -7.83 7.76
CA GLU A 53 -1.33 -8.41 6.48
C GLU A 53 -1.60 -7.39 5.38
N PRO A 54 -0.58 -6.66 4.90
CA PRO A 54 -0.79 -5.57 3.93
C PRO A 54 -1.03 -6.06 2.51
N TYR A 55 -2.07 -6.82 2.37
CA TYR A 55 -2.50 -7.38 1.10
C TYR A 55 -4.01 -7.64 1.14
N ASP A 56 -4.74 -7.05 0.22
CA ASP A 56 -6.17 -7.26 0.08
C ASP A 56 -6.52 -7.53 -1.38
N GLU A 57 -6.65 -8.80 -1.70
CA GLU A 57 -6.96 -9.24 -3.06
C GLU A 57 -8.35 -8.77 -3.52
N LEU A 58 -9.30 -8.73 -2.60
CA LEU A 58 -10.67 -8.34 -2.95
C LEU A 58 -10.77 -6.91 -3.45
N ASN A 59 -9.94 -6.04 -2.91
CA ASN A 59 -9.93 -4.62 -3.27
C ASN A 59 -8.72 -4.24 -4.10
N ASP A 60 -7.92 -5.20 -4.53
CA ASP A 60 -6.70 -4.97 -5.32
C ASP A 60 -5.80 -3.92 -4.67
N THR A 61 -5.60 -4.06 -3.37
CA THR A 61 -4.85 -3.10 -2.56
C THR A 61 -3.74 -3.85 -1.82
N TRP A 62 -2.50 -3.38 -1.97
CA TRP A 62 -1.38 -4.03 -1.30
C TRP A 62 -0.17 -3.09 -1.24
N ILE A 63 0.84 -3.53 -0.50
CA ILE A 63 2.13 -2.87 -0.44
C ILE A 63 3.19 -3.85 -0.92
N GLU A 64 3.99 -3.44 -1.90
CA GLU A 64 5.11 -4.23 -2.38
C GLU A 64 6.39 -3.62 -1.88
N GLU A 65 7.28 -4.47 -1.38
CA GLU A 65 8.63 -4.06 -1.02
C GLU A 65 9.53 -4.26 -2.23
N ASP A 66 10.13 -3.17 -2.68
CA ASP A 66 11.09 -3.21 -3.76
C ASP A 66 12.47 -2.85 -3.24
N LYS A 67 13.48 -3.42 -3.86
CA LYS A 67 14.86 -3.10 -3.56
C LYS A 67 15.52 -2.58 -4.82
N ILE A 68 16.21 -1.48 -4.66
CA ILE A 68 17.08 -1.00 -5.72
C ILE A 68 18.43 -1.67 -5.49
N ASP A 69 18.80 -2.54 -6.40
CA ASP A 69 20.07 -3.23 -6.37
C ASP A 69 20.91 -2.71 -7.52
N MET A 70 21.88 -1.89 -7.17
CA MET A 70 22.72 -1.26 -8.18
C MET A 70 23.52 -2.26 -8.97
N ASP A 71 23.92 -3.35 -8.33
CA ASP A 71 24.68 -4.38 -9.02
C ASP A 71 23.82 -5.08 -10.08
N MET A 72 22.56 -5.35 -9.74
CA MET A 72 21.64 -5.93 -10.70
C MET A 72 21.35 -4.98 -11.85
N SER A 73 21.24 -3.71 -11.56
CA SER A 73 21.02 -2.70 -12.58
C SER A 73 22.16 -2.67 -13.56
N LEU A 74 23.38 -2.79 -13.07
CA LEU A 74 24.57 -2.82 -13.94
C LEU A 74 24.61 -4.10 -14.77
N GLU A 75 24.25 -5.21 -14.19
CA GLU A 75 24.23 -6.49 -14.89
C GLU A 75 23.15 -6.53 -15.95
N GLY A 76 22.08 -5.83 -15.75
CA GLY A 76 20.99 -5.77 -16.71
C GLY A 76 21.32 -4.96 -17.96
N CYS A 77 22.43 -4.30 -17.96
CA CYS A 77 22.86 -3.50 -19.10
C CYS A 77 23.56 -4.32 -20.18
#